data_ba14ca4e1e2d4803b242aafc350df142
#
_entry.id   ba14ca4e1e2d4803b242aafc350df142
#
_cell.length_a   1.000
_cell.length_b   1.000
_cell.length_c   1.000
_cell.angle_alpha   90.00
_cell.angle_beta   90.00
_cell.angle_gamma   90.00
#
_symmetry.space_group_name_H-M   'P 1'
#
loop_
_entity.id
_entity.type
_entity.pdbx_description
1 polymer ?
#
loop_
_entity_poly.entity_id
_entity_poly.type
_entity_poly.pdbx_seq_one_letter_code
_entity_poly.pdbx_strand_id
1 'polypeptide(L)'
;MPSLVSILTPSFNREDLVAETLDSVLAQTWPHWEMLVVDDGSTDRTKEIVAEYAARDSRIRIFDRTWQPKGACTCRNEGVAMCDGDYVMFLDTDDIIEPFCLENRVRAMEADPELDFAIFPGLMFEHTPHDLGLWWNIEKPEDELTRQFRQDAIAQGTGVLWRKESFVRIGMWNLELMLWQDIELFFRAYIQGYRYRKFFDLPPDLHNRVNPASLSRAQFFAPEKQWSRVRVAKHVATMLKANGQADRLPELRFMVAEIIFGAARSGQLRLATSFLLWARAEGAVSTGEAARIALVLGLYASRLTRFGPARRLAEAQQRPFWGHGTIGQIPISTPVTSKAVGNP
;
A
#
# COMPACT_ATOMS: atom_id res chain seq x y z
N MET A 1 9.19 -3.50 30.60
CA MET A 1 7.78 -3.05 30.56
C MET A 1 7.16 -3.69 29.33
N PRO A 2 5.85 -3.94 29.27
CA PRO A 2 5.23 -4.44 28.05
C PRO A 2 5.35 -3.40 26.94
N SER A 3 5.51 -3.86 25.70
CA SER A 3 5.70 -2.98 24.55
C SER A 3 4.47 -2.12 24.27
N LEU A 4 4.67 -0.84 24.01
CA LEU A 4 3.62 0.10 23.63
C LEU A 4 3.45 0.13 22.11
N VAL A 5 2.21 0.05 21.63
CA VAL A 5 1.86 0.19 20.21
C VAL A 5 1.23 1.55 19.97
N SER A 6 1.80 2.33 19.05
CA SER A 6 1.17 3.57 18.57
C SER A 6 0.40 3.29 17.30
N ILE A 7 -0.91 3.49 17.34
CA ILE A 7 -1.81 3.41 16.20
C ILE A 7 -1.93 4.81 15.60
N LEU A 8 -1.49 4.97 14.36
CA LEU A 8 -1.40 6.25 13.68
C LEU A 8 -2.45 6.33 12.57
N THR A 9 -3.40 7.24 12.72
CA THR A 9 -4.60 7.31 11.89
C THR A 9 -4.72 8.68 11.23
N PRO A 10 -4.51 8.78 9.90
CA PRO A 10 -4.82 9.98 9.16
C PRO A 10 -6.34 10.12 9.00
N SER A 11 -6.90 11.31 9.21
CA SER A 11 -8.33 11.56 9.09
C SER A 11 -8.63 12.73 8.16
N PHE A 12 -9.66 12.57 7.30
CA PHE A 12 -10.21 13.65 6.49
C PHE A 12 -11.62 13.33 6.01
N ASN A 13 -12.63 14.00 6.57
CA ASN A 13 -14.06 13.83 6.25
C ASN A 13 -14.49 12.36 6.29
N ARG A 14 -14.63 11.81 7.51
CA ARG A 14 -14.95 10.41 7.80
C ARG A 14 -16.03 10.25 8.89
N GLU A 15 -16.94 11.24 9.02
CA GLU A 15 -17.99 11.20 10.06
C GLU A 15 -18.82 9.93 10.06
N ASP A 16 -19.02 9.30 8.87
CA ASP A 16 -19.82 8.08 8.73
C ASP A 16 -19.07 6.79 9.10
N LEU A 17 -17.73 6.80 9.18
CA LEU A 17 -16.92 5.57 9.27
C LEU A 17 -16.00 5.55 10.50
N VAL A 18 -15.53 6.71 10.96
CA VAL A 18 -14.49 6.79 11.98
C VAL A 18 -14.88 6.13 13.30
N ALA A 19 -16.16 6.12 13.66
CA ALA A 19 -16.65 5.49 14.89
C ALA A 19 -16.41 3.97 14.90
N GLU A 20 -16.67 3.27 13.78
CA GLU A 20 -16.42 1.83 13.67
C GLU A 20 -14.94 1.48 13.84
N THR A 21 -14.06 2.28 13.27
CA THR A 21 -12.61 2.12 13.43
C THR A 21 -12.20 2.33 14.90
N LEU A 22 -12.70 3.39 15.56
CA LEU A 22 -12.41 3.68 16.97
C LEU A 22 -12.92 2.57 17.90
N ASP A 23 -14.12 2.05 17.65
CA ASP A 23 -14.69 0.94 18.42
C ASP A 23 -13.82 -0.33 18.31
N SER A 24 -13.29 -0.63 17.12
CA SER A 24 -12.39 -1.75 16.92
C SER A 24 -11.05 -1.63 17.68
N VAL A 25 -10.56 -0.40 17.86
CA VAL A 25 -9.37 -0.11 18.66
C VAL A 25 -9.66 -0.23 20.16
N LEU A 26 -10.81 0.26 20.61
CA LEU A 26 -11.23 0.12 22.02
C LEU A 26 -11.45 -1.35 22.43
N ALA A 27 -11.80 -2.22 21.48
CA ALA A 27 -12.02 -3.65 21.70
C ALA A 27 -10.72 -4.47 21.81
N GLN A 28 -9.54 -3.87 21.63
CA GLN A 28 -8.27 -4.60 21.63
C GLN A 28 -7.96 -5.26 22.97
N THR A 29 -7.58 -6.54 22.93
CA THR A 29 -7.18 -7.32 24.12
C THR A 29 -5.80 -6.94 24.67
N TRP A 30 -4.90 -6.42 23.81
CA TRP A 30 -3.62 -5.85 24.24
C TRP A 30 -3.86 -4.47 24.87
N PRO A 31 -3.57 -4.24 26.16
CA PRO A 31 -3.95 -3.00 26.84
C PRO A 31 -2.97 -1.84 26.62
N HIS A 32 -1.74 -2.12 26.13
CA HIS A 32 -0.66 -1.13 26.02
C HIS A 32 -0.62 -0.54 24.61
N TRP A 33 -1.53 0.36 24.32
CA TRP A 33 -1.59 1.09 23.06
C TRP A 33 -1.96 2.56 23.31
N GLU A 34 -1.59 3.37 22.35
CA GLU A 34 -2.11 4.73 22.14
C GLU A 34 -2.59 4.88 20.71
N MET A 35 -3.55 5.75 20.47
CA MET A 35 -4.01 6.10 19.14
C MET A 35 -3.91 7.60 18.91
N LEU A 36 -3.17 7.99 17.88
CA LEU A 36 -3.03 9.38 17.44
C LEU A 36 -3.78 9.56 16.13
N VAL A 37 -4.88 10.28 16.18
CA VAL A 37 -5.64 10.69 15.00
C VAL A 37 -5.14 12.06 14.57
N VAL A 38 -4.57 12.15 13.37
CA VAL A 38 -4.09 13.42 12.80
C VAL A 38 -5.05 13.84 11.69
N ASP A 39 -5.81 14.91 11.95
CA ASP A 39 -6.84 15.42 11.05
C ASP A 39 -6.25 16.33 9.98
N ASP A 40 -6.55 16.05 8.71
CA ASP A 40 -6.07 16.76 7.52
C ASP A 40 -6.95 17.96 7.12
N GLY A 41 -7.70 18.51 8.07
CA GLY A 41 -8.60 19.65 7.87
C GLY A 41 -10.01 19.21 7.51
N SER A 42 -10.61 18.29 8.27
CA SER A 42 -12.02 17.89 8.13
C SER A 42 -12.96 19.05 8.35
N THR A 43 -14.04 19.07 7.58
CA THR A 43 -15.12 20.08 7.62
C THR A 43 -16.47 19.47 8.02
N ASP A 44 -16.53 18.17 8.20
CA ASP A 44 -17.67 17.42 8.73
C ASP A 44 -17.50 17.18 10.24
N ARG A 45 -18.31 16.31 10.83
CA ARG A 45 -18.29 15.99 12.26
C ARG A 45 -17.17 15.03 12.70
N THR A 46 -16.24 14.68 11.81
CA THR A 46 -15.15 13.72 12.12
C THR A 46 -14.41 14.10 13.40
N LYS A 47 -14.00 15.38 13.52
CA LYS A 47 -13.23 15.86 14.68
C LYS A 47 -14.04 15.81 15.98
N GLU A 48 -15.32 16.13 15.92
CA GLU A 48 -16.23 16.07 17.06
C GLU A 48 -16.38 14.63 17.56
N ILE A 49 -16.60 13.68 16.62
CA ILE A 49 -16.72 12.25 16.96
C ILE A 49 -15.45 11.73 17.62
N VAL A 50 -14.27 11.99 17.05
CA VAL A 50 -13.00 11.54 17.64
C VAL A 50 -12.77 12.17 19.01
N ALA A 51 -13.13 13.46 19.20
CA ALA A 51 -13.01 14.14 20.50
C ALA A 51 -13.91 13.52 21.57
N GLU A 52 -15.12 13.05 21.20
CA GLU A 52 -16.00 12.31 22.11
C GLU A 52 -15.38 11.00 22.59
N TYR A 53 -14.69 10.27 21.70
CA TYR A 53 -13.95 9.06 22.07
C TYR A 53 -12.73 9.38 22.95
N ALA A 54 -11.97 10.42 22.62
CA ALA A 54 -10.84 10.88 23.42
C ALA A 54 -11.24 11.30 24.84
N ALA A 55 -12.44 11.85 25.01
CA ALA A 55 -12.98 12.19 26.33
C ALA A 55 -13.34 10.95 27.19
N ARG A 56 -13.60 9.80 26.55
CA ARG A 56 -13.90 8.52 27.25
C ARG A 56 -12.66 7.69 27.52
N ASP A 57 -11.65 7.76 26.66
CA ASP A 57 -10.39 7.00 26.78
C ASP A 57 -9.20 7.89 26.43
N SER A 58 -8.38 8.20 27.41
CA SER A 58 -7.23 9.10 27.26
C SER A 58 -6.09 8.55 26.37
N ARG A 59 -6.15 7.26 26.00
CA ARG A 59 -5.23 6.66 25.04
C ARG A 59 -5.51 7.12 23.60
N ILE A 60 -6.70 7.65 23.32
CA ILE A 60 -7.08 8.24 22.02
C ILE A 60 -6.82 9.75 22.10
N ARG A 61 -6.09 10.26 21.13
CA ARG A 61 -5.79 11.70 21.02
C ARG A 61 -6.02 12.17 19.58
N ILE A 62 -6.54 13.39 19.42
CA ILE A 62 -6.74 14.01 18.11
C ILE A 62 -5.90 15.27 17.99
N PHE A 63 -5.32 15.48 16.82
CA PHE A 63 -4.48 16.63 16.48
C PHE A 63 -4.86 17.15 15.09
N ASP A 64 -4.82 18.47 14.91
CA ASP A 64 -4.84 19.06 13.57
C ASP A 64 -3.45 18.92 12.93
N ARG A 65 -3.40 18.52 11.66
CA ARG A 65 -2.13 18.45 10.92
C ARG A 65 -1.49 19.85 10.82
N THR A 66 -0.23 19.94 11.20
CA THR A 66 0.58 21.16 11.10
C THR A 66 1.64 21.10 10.01
N TRP A 67 2.09 19.91 9.65
CA TRP A 67 3.11 19.70 8.62
C TRP A 67 2.55 19.88 7.20
N GLN A 68 3.45 20.10 6.23
CA GLN A 68 3.15 20.19 4.81
C GLN A 68 3.89 19.09 4.02
N PRO A 69 3.37 18.69 2.86
CA PRO A 69 2.11 19.10 2.21
C PRO A 69 0.87 18.47 2.87
N LYS A 70 -0.33 18.91 2.49
CA LYS A 70 -1.59 18.23 2.84
C LYS A 70 -1.59 16.79 2.33
N GLY A 71 -2.08 15.83 3.15
CA GLY A 71 -2.24 14.44 2.75
C GLY A 71 -1.96 13.40 3.84
N ALA A 72 -2.44 12.18 3.61
CA ALA A 72 -2.36 11.08 4.57
C ALA A 72 -0.92 10.73 5.00
N CYS A 73 0.06 10.76 4.08
CA CYS A 73 1.46 10.51 4.42
C CYS A 73 2.00 11.54 5.41
N THR A 74 1.64 12.80 5.25
CA THR A 74 2.04 13.87 6.17
C THR A 74 1.44 13.64 7.55
N CYS A 75 0.14 13.33 7.63
CA CYS A 75 -0.52 13.01 8.90
C CYS A 75 0.13 11.81 9.60
N ARG A 76 0.42 10.74 8.85
CA ARG A 76 1.08 9.56 9.40
C ARG A 76 2.49 9.87 9.92
N ASN A 77 3.30 10.64 9.17
CA ASN A 77 4.65 11.03 9.59
C ASN A 77 4.63 11.97 10.80
N GLU A 78 3.70 12.92 10.84
CA GLU A 78 3.51 13.79 11.99
C GLU A 78 3.10 12.98 13.24
N GLY A 79 2.20 11.99 13.07
CA GLY A 79 1.85 11.03 14.11
C GLY A 79 3.07 10.25 14.62
N VAL A 80 3.94 9.76 13.72
CA VAL A 80 5.20 9.07 14.11
C VAL A 80 6.11 9.96 14.95
N ALA A 81 6.19 11.25 14.62
CA ALA A 81 7.02 12.19 15.36
C ALA A 81 6.48 12.50 16.77
N MET A 82 5.18 12.32 16.99
CA MET A 82 4.50 12.62 18.27
C MET A 82 4.25 11.39 19.15
N CYS A 83 4.40 10.18 18.61
CA CYS A 83 4.05 8.94 19.31
C CYS A 83 5.15 8.44 20.22
N ASP A 84 4.76 7.68 21.26
CA ASP A 84 5.68 7.15 22.28
C ASP A 84 5.94 5.65 22.15
N GLY A 85 5.23 4.92 21.26
CA GLY A 85 5.30 3.47 21.13
C GLY A 85 6.63 2.91 20.67
N ASP A 86 6.92 1.68 21.11
CA ASP A 86 8.02 0.85 20.61
C ASP A 86 7.74 0.38 19.17
N TYR A 87 6.45 0.16 18.91
CA TYR A 87 5.93 -0.24 17.61
C TYR A 87 4.97 0.81 17.06
N VAL A 88 4.91 0.91 15.72
CA VAL A 88 3.95 1.75 15.01
C VAL A 88 3.11 0.91 14.05
N MET A 89 1.81 1.16 14.05
CA MET A 89 0.82 0.60 13.16
C MET A 89 0.03 1.75 12.52
N PHE A 90 -0.22 1.66 11.22
CA PHE A 90 -1.08 2.61 10.53
C PHE A 90 -2.47 2.01 10.38
N LEU A 91 -3.50 2.78 10.72
CA LEU A 91 -4.89 2.34 10.60
C LEU A 91 -5.69 3.43 9.91
N ASP A 92 -6.26 3.12 8.75
CA ASP A 92 -7.11 4.07 8.04
C ASP A 92 -8.50 4.15 8.69
N THR A 93 -9.15 5.32 8.62
CA THR A 93 -10.43 5.63 9.30
C THR A 93 -11.65 4.91 8.72
N ASP A 94 -11.46 3.98 7.80
CA ASP A 94 -12.49 3.13 7.21
C ASP A 94 -12.21 1.63 7.36
N ASP A 95 -11.06 1.27 7.96
CA ASP A 95 -10.67 -0.11 8.24
C ASP A 95 -11.05 -0.53 9.67
N ILE A 96 -11.19 -1.84 9.88
CA ILE A 96 -11.54 -2.46 11.17
C ILE A 96 -10.50 -3.51 11.52
N ILE A 97 -10.12 -3.60 12.80
CA ILE A 97 -9.20 -4.63 13.30
C ILE A 97 -9.88 -5.55 14.30
N GLU A 98 -9.50 -6.83 14.26
CA GLU A 98 -10.02 -7.83 15.20
C GLU A 98 -9.52 -7.57 16.63
N PRO A 99 -10.27 -7.95 17.68
CA PRO A 99 -9.89 -7.69 19.07
C PRO A 99 -8.51 -8.23 19.48
N PHE A 100 -8.05 -9.30 18.87
CA PHE A 100 -6.76 -9.94 19.13
C PHE A 100 -5.60 -9.38 18.26
N CYS A 101 -5.86 -8.39 17.42
CA CYS A 101 -4.90 -7.87 16.42
C CYS A 101 -3.61 -7.41 17.08
N LEU A 102 -3.67 -6.47 18.01
CA LEU A 102 -2.46 -5.94 18.65
C LEU A 102 -1.71 -7.00 19.45
N GLU A 103 -2.43 -7.87 20.18
CA GLU A 103 -1.83 -8.92 20.98
C GLU A 103 -1.02 -9.90 20.11
N ASN A 104 -1.59 -10.39 19.02
CA ASN A 104 -0.92 -11.31 18.10
C ASN A 104 0.29 -10.65 17.44
N ARG A 105 0.13 -9.40 16.98
CA ARG A 105 1.18 -8.66 16.30
C ARG A 105 2.36 -8.34 17.22
N VAL A 106 2.10 -7.91 18.45
CA VAL A 106 3.16 -7.65 19.44
C VAL A 106 3.91 -8.92 19.79
N ARG A 107 3.18 -10.02 20.10
CA ARG A 107 3.81 -11.32 20.38
C ARG A 107 4.70 -11.82 19.23
N ALA A 108 4.26 -11.62 18.00
CA ALA A 108 5.05 -11.97 16.83
C ALA A 108 6.35 -11.18 16.73
N MET A 109 6.32 -9.87 17.00
CA MET A 109 7.50 -8.99 16.97
C MET A 109 8.43 -9.21 18.18
N GLU A 110 7.87 -9.52 19.35
CA GLU A 110 8.67 -9.81 20.57
C GLU A 110 9.37 -11.18 20.49
N ALA A 111 8.80 -12.14 19.75
CA ALA A 111 9.41 -13.45 19.53
C ALA A 111 10.68 -13.39 18.67
N ASP A 112 10.86 -12.36 17.85
CA ASP A 112 12.07 -12.13 17.07
C ASP A 112 12.44 -10.63 17.12
N PRO A 113 13.31 -10.25 18.08
CA PRO A 113 13.72 -8.84 18.27
C PRO A 113 14.48 -8.23 17.08
N GLU A 114 14.97 -9.05 16.17
CA GLU A 114 15.71 -8.61 14.99
C GLU A 114 14.80 -8.18 13.83
N LEU A 115 13.48 -8.41 13.91
CA LEU A 115 12.55 -7.99 12.89
C LEU A 115 12.41 -6.46 12.87
N ASP A 116 12.51 -5.88 11.70
CA ASP A 116 12.17 -4.49 11.43
C ASP A 116 10.66 -4.29 11.34
N PHE A 117 9.96 -5.28 10.73
CA PHE A 117 8.50 -5.30 10.64
C PHE A 117 7.94 -6.72 10.45
N ALA A 118 6.66 -6.88 10.70
CA ALA A 118 5.92 -8.12 10.47
C ALA A 118 4.67 -7.87 9.63
N ILE A 119 4.33 -8.82 8.74
CA ILE A 119 3.20 -8.76 7.81
C ILE A 119 2.15 -9.77 8.27
N PHE A 120 0.89 -9.32 8.31
CA PHE A 120 -0.24 -10.11 8.78
C PHE A 120 -1.32 -10.28 7.70
N PRO A 121 -2.12 -11.37 7.75
CA PRO A 121 -3.19 -11.58 6.81
C PRO A 121 -4.35 -10.62 7.04
N GLY A 122 -4.94 -10.14 5.96
CA GLY A 122 -6.12 -9.27 5.99
C GLY A 122 -7.22 -9.76 5.06
N LEU A 123 -8.43 -9.35 5.36
CA LEU A 123 -9.63 -9.61 4.58
C LEU A 123 -10.16 -8.32 3.95
N MET A 124 -10.99 -8.47 2.93
CA MET A 124 -11.72 -7.35 2.33
C MET A 124 -13.18 -7.42 2.76
N PHE A 125 -13.79 -6.25 2.96
CA PHE A 125 -15.21 -6.11 3.23
C PHE A 125 -15.79 -4.84 2.60
N GLU A 126 -17.10 -4.76 2.47
CA GLU A 126 -17.80 -3.60 1.93
C GLU A 126 -18.66 -2.90 3.00
N HIS A 127 -19.54 -3.62 3.64
CA HIS A 127 -20.47 -3.08 4.65
C HIS A 127 -20.18 -3.59 6.06
N THR A 128 -19.96 -4.90 6.20
CA THR A 128 -19.66 -5.55 7.49
C THR A 128 -18.48 -6.50 7.35
N PRO A 129 -17.62 -6.64 8.38
CA PRO A 129 -16.54 -7.61 8.36
C PRO A 129 -17.00 -8.98 7.85
N HIS A 130 -16.18 -9.63 7.01
CA HIS A 130 -16.40 -10.93 6.36
C HIS A 130 -17.47 -10.98 5.24
N ASP A 131 -18.19 -9.92 4.90
CA ASP A 131 -19.29 -9.95 3.92
C ASP A 131 -18.85 -10.32 2.50
N LEU A 132 -17.64 -9.95 2.08
CA LEU A 132 -17.10 -10.30 0.77
C LEU A 132 -16.46 -11.70 0.74
N GLY A 133 -16.02 -12.24 1.86
CA GLY A 133 -15.30 -13.51 1.91
C GLY A 133 -14.05 -13.55 1.03
N LEU A 134 -13.31 -12.44 0.92
CA LEU A 134 -12.14 -12.30 0.08
C LEU A 134 -10.89 -11.93 0.90
N TRP A 135 -9.76 -12.59 0.58
CA TRP A 135 -8.47 -12.21 1.11
C TRP A 135 -7.99 -10.88 0.50
N TRP A 136 -7.40 -10.04 1.33
CA TRP A 136 -6.62 -8.90 0.84
C TRP A 136 -5.25 -9.38 0.33
N ASN A 137 -4.56 -10.21 1.10
CA ASN A 137 -3.26 -10.78 0.76
C ASN A 137 -3.20 -12.27 1.08
N ILE A 138 -2.35 -13.00 0.37
CA ILE A 138 -2.10 -14.42 0.58
C ILE A 138 -0.62 -14.74 0.43
N GLU A 139 -0.20 -15.86 1.04
CA GLU A 139 1.14 -16.43 0.85
C GLU A 139 1.30 -16.98 -0.56
N LYS A 140 2.47 -16.76 -1.16
CA LYS A 140 2.88 -17.32 -2.46
C LYS A 140 4.36 -17.70 -2.42
N PRO A 141 4.79 -18.63 -3.31
CA PRO A 141 6.20 -19.08 -3.33
C PRO A 141 7.19 -18.04 -3.87
N GLU A 142 6.72 -17.04 -4.63
CA GLU A 142 7.59 -15.99 -5.17
C GLU A 142 8.06 -15.04 -4.07
N ASP A 143 9.27 -14.48 -4.22
CA ASP A 143 9.78 -13.45 -3.33
C ASP A 143 8.93 -12.17 -3.43
N GLU A 144 8.83 -11.44 -2.33
CA GLU A 144 7.94 -10.29 -2.22
C GLU A 144 8.35 -9.15 -3.15
N LEU A 145 9.63 -8.97 -3.43
CA LEU A 145 10.08 -7.95 -4.36
C LEU A 145 9.63 -8.27 -5.80
N THR A 146 9.70 -9.53 -6.23
CA THR A 146 9.14 -9.99 -7.51
C THR A 146 7.63 -9.78 -7.56
N ARG A 147 6.91 -10.15 -6.49
CA ARG A 147 5.47 -9.92 -6.39
C ARG A 147 5.12 -8.44 -6.49
N GLN A 148 5.89 -7.60 -5.80
CA GLN A 148 5.69 -6.15 -5.80
C GLN A 148 5.82 -5.55 -7.22
N PHE A 149 6.81 -5.99 -8.01
CA PHE A 149 6.95 -5.57 -9.41
C PHE A 149 5.72 -5.94 -10.26
N ARG A 150 5.09 -7.07 -9.96
CA ARG A 150 3.88 -7.57 -10.65
C ARG A 150 2.58 -6.99 -10.08
N GLN A 151 2.68 -6.04 -9.15
CA GLN A 151 1.54 -5.42 -8.46
C GLN A 151 0.69 -6.42 -7.66
N ASP A 152 1.34 -7.44 -7.17
CA ASP A 152 0.79 -8.40 -6.24
C ASP A 152 1.33 -8.09 -4.83
N ALA A 153 1.05 -6.87 -4.36
CA ALA A 153 1.52 -6.40 -3.07
C ALA A 153 1.02 -7.31 -1.94
N ILE A 154 1.94 -7.67 -1.05
CA ILE A 154 1.63 -8.52 0.10
C ILE A 154 1.42 -7.70 1.38
N ALA A 155 1.95 -6.50 1.41
CA ALA A 155 1.92 -5.60 2.55
C ALA A 155 1.30 -4.25 2.16
N GLN A 156 0.56 -3.68 3.08
CA GLN A 156 0.00 -2.35 3.03
C GLN A 156 0.06 -1.73 4.45
N GLY A 157 -0.18 -0.43 4.58
CA GLY A 157 0.03 0.29 5.83
C GLY A 157 -0.59 -0.37 7.05
N THR A 158 -1.87 -0.76 6.98
CA THR A 158 -2.63 -1.32 8.11
C THR A 158 -2.25 -2.77 8.41
N GLY A 159 -1.85 -3.56 7.40
CA GLY A 159 -1.52 -4.99 7.53
C GLY A 159 -0.13 -5.27 8.10
N VAL A 160 0.56 -4.27 8.65
CA VAL A 160 1.95 -4.39 9.10
C VAL A 160 2.14 -3.74 10.47
N LEU A 161 2.93 -4.39 11.32
CA LEU A 161 3.46 -3.77 12.53
C LEU A 161 4.95 -3.50 12.33
N TRP A 162 5.37 -2.25 12.48
CA TRP A 162 6.75 -1.81 12.37
C TRP A 162 7.37 -1.60 13.74
N ARG A 163 8.65 -1.95 13.89
CA ARG A 163 9.46 -1.35 14.94
C ARG A 163 9.63 0.14 14.64
N LYS A 164 9.29 1.03 15.57
CA LYS A 164 9.30 2.48 15.33
C LYS A 164 10.64 2.98 14.82
N GLU A 165 11.74 2.56 15.44
CA GLU A 165 13.09 2.96 15.00
C GLU A 165 13.40 2.53 13.56
N SER A 166 12.96 1.34 13.16
CA SER A 166 13.15 0.83 11.79
C SER A 166 12.32 1.63 10.79
N PHE A 167 11.10 2.00 11.15
CA PHE A 167 10.24 2.84 10.32
C PHE A 167 10.82 4.26 10.15
N VAL A 168 11.41 4.83 11.20
CA VAL A 168 12.12 6.12 11.12
C VAL A 168 13.39 5.98 10.27
N ARG A 169 14.16 4.93 10.47
CA ARG A 169 15.42 4.65 9.75
C ARG A 169 15.21 4.47 8.25
N ILE A 170 14.10 3.86 7.81
CA ILE A 170 13.78 3.72 6.38
C ILE A 170 13.38 5.05 5.73
N GLY A 171 13.11 6.10 6.50
CA GLY A 171 12.75 7.44 6.02
C GLY A 171 11.24 7.70 5.98
N MET A 172 10.45 6.91 6.71
CA MET A 172 9.00 7.06 6.87
C MET A 172 8.23 7.08 5.53
N TRP A 173 7.03 7.66 5.50
CA TRP A 173 6.23 7.80 4.26
C TRP A 173 6.80 8.91 3.37
N ASN A 174 6.85 8.66 2.06
CA ASN A 174 7.28 9.66 1.09
C ASN A 174 6.16 10.68 0.84
N LEU A 175 6.40 11.94 1.25
CA LEU A 175 5.42 13.03 1.19
C LEU A 175 5.12 13.52 -0.23
N GLU A 176 5.95 13.19 -1.21
CA GLU A 176 5.75 13.59 -2.60
C GLU A 176 4.73 12.72 -3.35
N LEU A 177 4.25 11.63 -2.72
CA LEU A 177 3.40 10.64 -3.37
C LEU A 177 1.93 10.83 -3.01
N MET A 178 1.09 10.92 -4.03
CA MET A 178 -0.37 10.92 -3.91
C MET A 178 -0.98 9.52 -4.07
N LEU A 179 -0.23 8.59 -4.67
CA LEU A 179 -0.65 7.22 -4.94
C LEU A 179 0.57 6.29 -4.90
N TRP A 180 0.38 5.00 -4.62
CA TRP A 180 1.41 3.99 -4.50
C TRP A 180 2.39 4.26 -3.33
N GLN A 181 1.90 4.87 -2.29
CA GLN A 181 2.66 5.20 -1.08
C GLN A 181 3.16 3.93 -0.38
N ASP A 182 2.25 2.96 -0.17
CA ASP A 182 2.60 1.64 0.37
C ASP A 182 3.57 0.90 -0.55
N ILE A 183 3.29 0.91 -1.85
CA ILE A 183 4.12 0.24 -2.86
C ILE A 183 5.55 0.76 -2.79
N GLU A 184 5.74 2.08 -2.70
CA GLU A 184 7.06 2.69 -2.61
C GLU A 184 7.77 2.35 -1.30
N LEU A 185 7.06 2.41 -0.16
CA LEU A 185 7.60 2.07 1.16
C LEU A 185 8.12 0.63 1.20
N PHE A 186 7.34 -0.33 0.69
CA PHE A 186 7.75 -1.73 0.71
C PHE A 186 8.81 -2.05 -0.34
N PHE A 187 8.88 -1.35 -1.48
CA PHE A 187 10.05 -1.42 -2.35
C PHE A 187 11.32 -0.99 -1.63
N ARG A 188 11.28 0.12 -0.87
CA ARG A 188 12.43 0.54 -0.04
C ARG A 188 12.83 -0.55 0.96
N ALA A 189 11.85 -1.11 1.66
CA ALA A 189 12.11 -2.14 2.67
C ALA A 189 12.77 -3.38 2.06
N TYR A 190 12.23 -3.90 0.97
CA TYR A 190 12.74 -5.13 0.34
C TYR A 190 14.10 -4.90 -0.34
N ILE A 191 14.28 -3.78 -1.06
CA ILE A 191 15.54 -3.48 -1.77
C ILE A 191 16.67 -3.20 -0.78
N GLN A 192 16.40 -2.55 0.36
CA GLN A 192 17.42 -2.24 1.36
C GLN A 192 17.66 -3.39 2.36
N GLY A 193 16.97 -4.52 2.21
CA GLY A 193 17.18 -5.71 3.02
C GLY A 193 16.69 -5.59 4.47
N TYR A 194 15.60 -4.86 4.71
CA TYR A 194 14.94 -4.83 6.02
C TYR A 194 14.46 -6.23 6.39
N ARG A 195 14.65 -6.62 7.64
CA ARG A 195 14.27 -7.94 8.14
C ARG A 195 12.80 -7.98 8.45
N TYR A 196 12.07 -8.90 7.82
CA TYR A 196 10.64 -9.06 8.06
C TYR A 196 10.25 -10.54 8.08
N ARG A 197 9.07 -10.80 8.66
CA ARG A 197 8.44 -12.10 8.63
C ARG A 197 6.95 -11.95 8.30
N LYS A 198 6.42 -12.96 7.61
CA LYS A 198 5.00 -13.09 7.29
C LYS A 198 4.37 -14.08 8.26
N PHE A 199 3.24 -13.72 8.85
CA PHE A 199 2.52 -14.50 9.84
C PHE A 199 1.16 -14.93 9.30
N PHE A 200 1.17 -15.60 8.13
CA PHE A 200 -0.05 -16.07 7.46
C PHE A 200 -0.63 -17.36 8.06
N ASP A 201 0.02 -17.93 9.06
CA ASP A 201 -0.47 -19.01 9.93
C ASP A 201 -1.37 -18.49 11.07
N LEU A 202 -1.35 -17.18 11.32
CA LEU A 202 -2.28 -16.53 12.24
C LEU A 202 -3.64 -16.25 11.57
N PRO A 203 -4.72 -16.14 12.35
CA PRO A 203 -6.01 -15.72 11.81
C PRO A 203 -5.92 -14.29 11.26
N PRO A 204 -6.68 -13.96 10.19
CA PRO A 204 -6.73 -12.60 9.67
C PRO A 204 -7.25 -11.65 10.76
N ASP A 205 -6.53 -10.55 10.94
CA ASP A 205 -6.77 -9.60 12.02
C ASP A 205 -7.15 -8.20 11.54
N LEU A 206 -7.26 -8.03 10.21
CA LEU A 206 -7.56 -6.78 9.55
C LEU A 206 -8.67 -6.96 8.52
N HIS A 207 -9.61 -6.03 8.51
CA HIS A 207 -10.65 -5.88 7.51
C HIS A 207 -10.45 -4.56 6.77
N ASN A 208 -10.06 -4.65 5.48
CA ASN A 208 -9.93 -3.51 4.59
C ASN A 208 -11.25 -3.21 3.90
N ARG A 209 -11.77 -2.00 4.06
CA ARG A 209 -13.01 -1.60 3.43
C ARG A 209 -12.83 -1.32 1.94
N VAL A 210 -13.69 -1.92 1.12
CA VAL A 210 -13.79 -1.64 -0.31
C VAL A 210 -14.70 -0.44 -0.51
N ASN A 211 -14.11 0.75 -0.65
CA ASN A 211 -14.85 1.97 -0.92
C ASN A 211 -14.54 2.47 -2.35
N PRO A 212 -15.52 2.48 -3.29
CA PRO A 212 -15.33 3.02 -4.63
C PRO A 212 -14.90 4.49 -4.66
N ALA A 213 -15.30 5.27 -3.65
CA ALA A 213 -14.95 6.68 -3.49
C ALA A 213 -13.59 6.91 -2.80
N SER A 214 -12.84 5.85 -2.49
CA SER A 214 -11.52 5.99 -1.85
C SER A 214 -10.56 6.82 -2.70
N LEU A 215 -9.63 7.52 -2.04
CA LEU A 215 -8.60 8.33 -2.72
C LEU A 215 -7.78 7.52 -3.73
N SER A 216 -7.56 6.24 -3.48
CA SER A 216 -6.81 5.37 -4.40
C SER A 216 -7.58 5.05 -5.67
N ARG A 217 -8.92 4.93 -5.62
CA ARG A 217 -9.80 4.54 -6.74
C ARG A 217 -10.40 5.72 -7.49
N ALA A 218 -10.81 6.78 -6.76
CA ALA A 218 -11.36 7.97 -7.37
C ALA A 218 -10.35 8.59 -8.34
N GLN A 219 -10.80 8.94 -9.56
CA GLN A 219 -9.94 9.56 -10.59
C GLN A 219 -8.60 8.83 -10.79
N PHE A 220 -8.62 7.50 -10.84
CA PHE A 220 -7.44 6.63 -10.87
C PHE A 220 -6.38 7.02 -11.91
N PHE A 221 -6.80 7.59 -13.05
CA PHE A 221 -5.93 8.03 -14.15
C PHE A 221 -5.67 9.55 -14.18
N ALA A 222 -5.99 10.29 -13.11
CA ALA A 222 -5.68 11.71 -13.05
C ALA A 222 -4.17 11.98 -13.26
N PRO A 223 -3.78 13.11 -13.91
CA PRO A 223 -2.39 13.40 -14.22
C PRO A 223 -1.46 13.33 -12.99
N GLU A 224 -1.89 13.88 -11.87
CA GLU A 224 -1.12 13.92 -10.62
C GLU A 224 -0.82 12.52 -10.10
N LYS A 225 -1.82 11.61 -10.20
CA LYS A 225 -1.66 10.20 -9.82
C LYS A 225 -0.74 9.44 -10.78
N GLN A 226 -0.79 9.74 -12.08
CA GLN A 226 0.14 9.17 -13.05
C GLN A 226 1.58 9.64 -12.77
N TRP A 227 1.77 10.92 -12.44
CA TRP A 227 3.08 11.44 -12.03
C TRP A 227 3.60 10.79 -10.76
N SER A 228 2.73 10.52 -9.77
CA SER A 228 3.10 9.77 -8.57
C SER A 228 3.66 8.39 -8.93
N ARG A 229 2.98 7.64 -9.78
CA ARG A 229 3.44 6.31 -10.26
C ARG A 229 4.79 6.39 -11.00
N VAL A 230 4.97 7.38 -11.87
CA VAL A 230 6.25 7.63 -12.57
C VAL A 230 7.38 7.89 -11.57
N ARG A 231 7.12 8.68 -10.52
CA ARG A 231 8.11 8.92 -9.46
C ARG A 231 8.49 7.64 -8.75
N VAL A 232 7.50 6.81 -8.37
CA VAL A 232 7.76 5.52 -7.72
C VAL A 232 8.65 4.64 -8.61
N ALA A 233 8.31 4.45 -9.90
CA ALA A 233 9.09 3.61 -10.79
C ALA A 233 10.54 4.14 -10.98
N LYS A 234 10.72 5.46 -11.09
CA LYS A 234 12.05 6.07 -11.17
C LYS A 234 12.85 5.92 -9.88
N HIS A 235 12.19 6.11 -8.73
CA HIS A 235 12.82 5.91 -7.42
C HIS A 235 13.27 4.46 -7.24
N VAL A 236 12.42 3.50 -7.56
CA VAL A 236 12.75 2.07 -7.51
C VAL A 236 13.95 1.75 -8.41
N ALA A 237 14.00 2.25 -9.65
CA ALA A 237 15.15 2.05 -10.54
C ALA A 237 16.44 2.60 -9.93
N THR A 238 16.38 3.78 -9.32
CA THR A 238 17.54 4.39 -8.64
C THR A 238 17.99 3.55 -7.45
N MET A 239 17.05 3.07 -6.62
CA MET A 239 17.36 2.24 -5.46
C MET A 239 17.96 0.89 -5.85
N LEU A 240 17.43 0.22 -6.88
CA LEU A 240 18.00 -1.04 -7.38
C LEU A 240 19.47 -0.88 -7.77
N LYS A 241 19.80 0.19 -8.49
CA LYS A 241 21.19 0.49 -8.88
C LYS A 241 22.08 0.79 -7.67
N ALA A 242 21.59 1.63 -6.75
CA ALA A 242 22.33 2.01 -5.55
C ALA A 242 22.62 0.84 -4.61
N ASN A 243 21.77 -0.21 -4.62
CA ASN A 243 21.90 -1.40 -3.78
C ASN A 243 22.49 -2.62 -4.54
N GLY A 244 23.10 -2.41 -5.71
CA GLY A 244 23.76 -3.49 -6.47
C GLY A 244 22.80 -4.49 -7.11
N GLN A 245 21.51 -4.18 -7.24
CA GLN A 245 20.45 -5.03 -7.80
C GLN A 245 20.02 -4.55 -9.20
N ALA A 246 20.93 -3.98 -9.99
CA ALA A 246 20.64 -3.47 -11.33
C ALA A 246 20.16 -4.55 -12.31
N ASP A 247 20.49 -5.80 -12.07
CA ASP A 247 20.01 -6.98 -12.79
C ASP A 247 18.48 -7.17 -12.69
N ARG A 248 17.86 -6.63 -11.66
CA ARG A 248 16.40 -6.64 -11.47
C ARG A 248 15.65 -5.51 -12.20
N LEU A 249 16.33 -4.55 -12.82
CA LEU A 249 15.69 -3.47 -13.59
C LEU A 249 14.66 -3.95 -14.63
N PRO A 250 14.87 -5.09 -15.35
CA PRO A 250 13.86 -5.60 -16.28
C PRO A 250 12.53 -6.01 -15.62
N GLU A 251 12.48 -6.23 -14.31
CA GLU A 251 11.24 -6.55 -13.61
C GLU A 251 10.29 -5.34 -13.54
N LEU A 252 10.83 -4.11 -13.62
CA LEU A 252 10.03 -2.88 -13.70
C LEU A 252 9.07 -2.84 -14.90
N ARG A 253 9.25 -3.68 -15.92
CA ARG A 253 8.41 -3.69 -17.14
C ARG A 253 6.92 -3.74 -16.85
N PHE A 254 6.48 -4.40 -15.77
CA PHE A 254 5.07 -4.49 -15.39
C PHE A 254 4.53 -3.14 -14.93
N MET A 255 5.24 -2.47 -14.01
CA MET A 255 4.90 -1.13 -13.54
C MET A 255 4.96 -0.10 -14.68
N VAL A 256 6.04 -0.16 -15.49
CA VAL A 256 6.23 0.72 -16.65
C VAL A 256 5.07 0.59 -17.63
N ALA A 257 4.68 -0.62 -17.98
CA ALA A 257 3.60 -0.87 -18.91
C ALA A 257 2.24 -0.37 -18.37
N GLU A 258 1.93 -0.60 -17.10
CA GLU A 258 0.70 -0.09 -16.47
C GLU A 258 0.63 1.43 -16.52
N ILE A 259 1.72 2.11 -16.14
CA ILE A 259 1.80 3.58 -16.18
C ILE A 259 1.57 4.08 -17.61
N ILE A 260 2.27 3.49 -18.58
CA ILE A 260 2.20 3.91 -19.99
C ILE A 260 0.80 3.67 -20.57
N PHE A 261 0.23 2.49 -20.34
CA PHE A 261 -1.10 2.16 -20.85
C PHE A 261 -2.20 2.97 -20.15
N GLY A 262 -2.07 3.21 -18.85
CA GLY A 262 -2.96 4.10 -18.10
C GLY A 262 -2.93 5.53 -18.62
N ALA A 263 -1.73 6.08 -18.84
CA ALA A 263 -1.54 7.41 -19.43
C ALA A 263 -2.10 7.50 -20.86
N ALA A 264 -1.91 6.47 -21.68
CA ALA A 264 -2.44 6.43 -23.04
C ALA A 264 -3.97 6.42 -23.08
N ARG A 265 -4.61 5.60 -22.20
CA ARG A 265 -6.08 5.54 -22.07
C ARG A 265 -6.69 6.87 -21.65
N SER A 266 -6.00 7.62 -20.78
CA SER A 266 -6.43 8.95 -20.31
C SER A 266 -5.99 10.10 -21.22
N GLY A 267 -5.44 9.82 -22.41
CA GLY A 267 -5.02 10.82 -23.39
C GLY A 267 -3.69 11.51 -23.10
N GLN A 268 -2.93 11.08 -22.10
CA GLN A 268 -1.65 11.65 -21.68
C GLN A 268 -0.49 11.07 -22.52
N LEU A 269 -0.58 11.13 -23.84
CA LEU A 269 0.36 10.48 -24.75
C LEU A 269 1.80 11.01 -24.62
N ARG A 270 1.99 12.30 -24.30
CA ARG A 270 3.33 12.88 -24.08
C ARG A 270 4.00 12.22 -22.88
N LEU A 271 3.28 12.06 -21.76
CA LEU A 271 3.77 11.35 -20.59
C LEU A 271 4.13 9.90 -20.94
N ALA A 272 3.22 9.17 -21.58
CA ALA A 272 3.43 7.79 -21.98
C ALA A 272 4.69 7.61 -22.84
N THR A 273 4.87 8.47 -23.86
CA THR A 273 6.02 8.42 -24.78
C THR A 273 7.33 8.75 -24.05
N SER A 274 7.36 9.84 -23.29
CA SER A 274 8.58 10.23 -22.55
C SER A 274 8.99 9.20 -21.51
N PHE A 275 8.01 8.57 -20.86
CA PHE A 275 8.29 7.51 -19.87
C PHE A 275 8.74 6.21 -20.54
N LEU A 276 8.25 5.85 -21.73
CA LEU A 276 8.77 4.73 -22.51
C LEU A 276 10.23 4.93 -22.91
N LEU A 277 10.59 6.13 -23.36
CA LEU A 277 11.99 6.46 -23.72
C LEU A 277 12.90 6.34 -22.49
N TRP A 278 12.47 6.86 -21.34
CA TRP A 278 13.19 6.70 -20.09
C TRP A 278 13.35 5.22 -19.73
N ALA A 279 12.27 4.45 -19.72
CA ALA A 279 12.29 3.04 -19.33
C ALA A 279 13.22 2.20 -20.24
N ARG A 280 13.28 2.54 -21.53
CA ARG A 280 14.20 1.90 -22.48
C ARG A 280 15.66 2.27 -22.21
N ALA A 281 15.94 3.55 -21.95
CA ALA A 281 17.29 4.02 -21.61
C ALA A 281 17.79 3.42 -20.28
N GLU A 282 16.88 3.22 -19.33
CA GLU A 282 17.17 2.65 -18.02
C GLU A 282 17.39 1.11 -18.03
N GLY A 283 17.00 0.43 -19.13
CA GLY A 283 17.03 -1.03 -19.21
C GLY A 283 15.83 -1.72 -18.55
N ALA A 284 14.81 -0.95 -18.15
CA ALA A 284 13.57 -1.48 -17.55
C ALA A 284 12.69 -2.21 -18.56
N VAL A 285 12.85 -1.94 -19.85
CA VAL A 285 12.18 -2.67 -20.95
C VAL A 285 13.20 -2.96 -22.06
N SER A 286 13.08 -4.14 -22.65
CA SER A 286 13.88 -4.56 -23.81
C SER A 286 13.42 -3.82 -25.09
N THR A 287 14.23 -3.91 -26.17
CA THR A 287 13.86 -3.34 -27.47
C THR A 287 12.55 -3.91 -28.00
N GLY A 288 12.35 -5.24 -27.88
CA GLY A 288 11.13 -5.90 -28.33
C GLY A 288 9.89 -5.48 -27.52
N GLU A 289 10.03 -5.35 -26.21
CA GLU A 289 8.95 -4.84 -25.35
C GLU A 289 8.61 -3.39 -25.65
N ALA A 290 9.64 -2.54 -25.83
CA ALA A 290 9.43 -1.14 -26.21
C ALA A 290 8.70 -1.00 -27.56
N ALA A 291 9.02 -1.84 -28.55
CA ALA A 291 8.32 -1.86 -29.82
C ALA A 291 6.84 -2.26 -29.67
N ARG A 292 6.52 -3.25 -28.84
CA ARG A 292 5.12 -3.62 -28.53
C ARG A 292 4.36 -2.49 -27.85
N ILE A 293 4.97 -1.85 -26.87
CA ILE A 293 4.38 -0.70 -26.18
C ILE A 293 4.17 0.46 -27.13
N ALA A 294 5.15 0.76 -28.00
CA ALA A 294 5.04 1.82 -29.02
C ALA A 294 3.90 1.56 -30.03
N LEU A 295 3.70 0.31 -30.45
CA LEU A 295 2.57 -0.08 -31.29
C LEU A 295 1.24 0.24 -30.59
N VAL A 296 1.08 -0.13 -29.31
CA VAL A 296 -0.12 0.17 -28.53
C VAL A 296 -0.32 1.68 -28.42
N LEU A 297 0.72 2.46 -28.14
CA LEU A 297 0.64 3.93 -28.12
C LEU A 297 0.20 4.51 -29.46
N GLY A 298 0.71 3.99 -30.59
CA GLY A 298 0.30 4.39 -31.95
C GLY A 298 -1.20 4.14 -32.19
N LEU A 299 -1.72 2.99 -31.73
CA LEU A 299 -3.16 2.66 -31.83
C LEU A 299 -4.04 3.60 -30.98
N TYR A 300 -3.58 4.01 -29.79
CA TYR A 300 -4.28 5.01 -28.96
C TYR A 300 -4.19 6.40 -29.59
N ALA A 301 -3.02 6.82 -30.04
CA ALA A 301 -2.78 8.13 -30.64
C ALA A 301 -3.62 8.35 -31.90
N SER A 302 -3.73 7.33 -32.76
CA SER A 302 -4.56 7.36 -33.97
C SER A 302 -6.06 7.14 -33.69
N ARG A 303 -6.45 6.93 -32.41
CA ARG A 303 -7.82 6.59 -32.01
C ARG A 303 -8.38 5.32 -32.65
N LEU A 304 -7.53 4.46 -33.21
CA LEU A 304 -7.96 3.21 -33.85
C LEU A 304 -8.51 2.19 -32.85
N THR A 305 -8.16 2.30 -31.55
CA THR A 305 -8.70 1.43 -30.49
C THR A 305 -10.23 1.50 -30.33
N ARG A 306 -10.91 2.49 -30.93
CA ARG A 306 -12.39 2.52 -31.03
C ARG A 306 -12.95 1.40 -31.93
N PHE A 307 -12.15 0.87 -32.83
CA PHE A 307 -12.53 -0.23 -33.73
C PHE A 307 -12.13 -1.58 -33.12
N GLY A 308 -13.03 -2.56 -33.18
CA GLY A 308 -12.87 -3.86 -32.52
C GLY A 308 -11.57 -4.61 -32.87
N PRO A 309 -11.14 -4.73 -34.13
CA PRO A 309 -9.89 -5.39 -34.48
C PRO A 309 -8.64 -4.71 -33.86
N ALA A 310 -8.54 -3.40 -33.97
CA ALA A 310 -7.41 -2.64 -33.43
C ALA A 310 -7.39 -2.66 -31.89
N ARG A 311 -8.56 -2.64 -31.25
CA ARG A 311 -8.66 -2.81 -29.79
C ARG A 311 -8.16 -4.18 -29.36
N ARG A 312 -8.59 -5.29 -30.03
CA ARG A 312 -8.09 -6.64 -29.74
C ARG A 312 -6.59 -6.77 -29.96
N LEU A 313 -6.04 -6.12 -30.97
CA LEU A 313 -4.59 -6.07 -31.19
C LEU A 313 -3.89 -5.37 -30.03
N ALA A 314 -4.38 -4.20 -29.61
CA ALA A 314 -3.82 -3.47 -28.46
C ALA A 314 -3.85 -4.32 -27.18
N GLU A 315 -4.97 -4.98 -26.89
CA GLU A 315 -5.13 -5.87 -25.74
C GLU A 315 -4.15 -7.06 -25.82
N ALA A 316 -4.01 -7.68 -26.98
CA ALA A 316 -3.06 -8.80 -27.18
C ALA A 316 -1.60 -8.37 -26.93
N GLN A 317 -1.22 -7.16 -27.34
CA GLN A 317 0.12 -6.64 -27.09
C GLN A 317 0.36 -6.26 -25.63
N GLN A 318 -0.70 -5.95 -24.86
CA GLN A 318 -0.61 -5.62 -23.43
C GLN A 318 -0.50 -6.87 -22.53
N ARG A 319 -1.06 -8.03 -22.94
CA ARG A 319 -1.10 -9.27 -22.14
C ARG A 319 0.24 -9.67 -21.49
N PRO A 320 1.40 -9.61 -22.16
CA PRO A 320 2.68 -9.99 -21.55
C PRO A 320 3.11 -9.12 -20.38
N PHE A 321 2.47 -7.95 -20.21
CA PHE A 321 2.75 -6.98 -19.14
C PHE A 321 1.68 -6.99 -18.05
N TRP A 322 0.67 -7.84 -18.14
CA TRP A 322 -0.32 -7.91 -17.07
C TRP A 322 0.31 -8.50 -15.82
N GLY A 323 0.26 -7.74 -14.76
CA GLY A 323 0.60 -8.23 -13.43
C GLY A 323 -0.39 -9.31 -13.00
N HIS A 324 0.03 -10.15 -12.08
CA HIS A 324 -0.79 -11.22 -11.53
C HIS A 324 -1.27 -10.88 -10.11
N GLY A 325 -1.59 -9.58 -9.88
CA GLY A 325 -2.14 -9.14 -8.61
C GLY A 325 -3.43 -9.91 -8.28
N THR A 326 -3.52 -10.40 -7.06
CA THR A 326 -4.63 -11.23 -6.57
C THR A 326 -5.41 -10.57 -5.45
N ILE A 327 -5.10 -9.31 -5.12
CA ILE A 327 -5.80 -8.58 -4.07
C ILE A 327 -7.31 -8.60 -4.35
N GLY A 328 -8.09 -9.09 -3.37
CA GLY A 328 -9.54 -9.17 -3.46
C GLY A 328 -10.10 -10.11 -4.53
N GLN A 329 -9.30 -11.06 -5.04
CA GLN A 329 -9.74 -12.02 -6.05
C GLN A 329 -9.81 -13.45 -5.52
N ILE A 330 -9.28 -13.69 -4.31
CA ILE A 330 -9.14 -15.03 -3.74
C ILE A 330 -10.14 -15.23 -2.62
N PRO A 331 -11.09 -16.19 -2.77
CA PRO A 331 -12.06 -16.53 -1.72
C PRO A 331 -11.38 -17.09 -0.46
N ILE A 332 -11.96 -16.83 0.71
CA ILE A 332 -11.48 -17.36 2.01
C ILE A 332 -11.47 -18.90 2.03
N SER A 333 -12.32 -19.55 1.24
CA SER A 333 -12.31 -21.02 1.09
C SER A 333 -11.02 -21.57 0.47
N THR A 334 -10.16 -20.71 -0.10
CA THR A 334 -8.84 -21.12 -0.61
C THR A 334 -7.88 -21.26 0.56
N PRO A 335 -7.30 -22.44 0.85
CA PRO A 335 -6.37 -22.60 1.95
C PRO A 335 -5.14 -21.71 1.74
N VAL A 336 -4.79 -20.97 2.78
CA VAL A 336 -3.47 -20.31 2.84
C VAL A 336 -2.46 -21.40 3.13
N THR A 337 -1.76 -21.89 2.11
CA THR A 337 -0.77 -22.94 2.30
C THR A 337 0.51 -22.34 2.89
N SER A 338 0.65 -22.43 4.21
CA SER A 338 1.94 -22.30 4.88
C SER A 338 2.78 -23.56 4.60
N LYS A 339 3.46 -23.62 3.46
CA LYS A 339 4.64 -24.46 3.40
C LYS A 339 5.77 -23.62 3.95
N ALA A 340 6.22 -24.00 5.15
CA ALA A 340 7.45 -23.53 5.73
C ALA A 340 8.59 -23.65 4.70
N VAL A 341 8.94 -22.54 4.07
CA VAL A 341 10.20 -22.40 3.40
C VAL A 341 11.17 -21.97 4.48
N GLY A 342 11.97 -22.96 4.95
CA GLY A 342 13.13 -22.65 5.79
C GLY A 342 13.98 -21.65 5.03
N ASN A 343 14.23 -20.51 5.67
CA ASN A 343 15.25 -19.58 5.21
C ASN A 343 16.63 -20.23 5.34
N PRO A 344 17.51 -20.05 4.34
CA PRO A 344 18.93 -20.34 4.47
C PRO A 344 19.62 -19.41 5.46
#